data_070a57a3c9670a7db73fa3767af99a49
#
_entry.id   070a57a3c9670a7db73fa3767af99a49
#
_cell.length_a   1.000
_cell.length_b   1.000
_cell.length_c   1.000
_cell.angle_alpha   90.00
_cell.angle_beta   90.00
_cell.angle_gamma   90.00
#
_symmetry.space_group_name_H-M   'P 1'
#
loop_
_entity.id
_entity.type
_entity.pdbx_description
1 polymer ?
#
loop_
_entity_poly.entity_id
_entity_poly.type
_entity_poly.pdbx_seq_one_letter_code
_entity_poly.pdbx_strand_id
1 'polypeptide(L)'
;MVIRGLLWFALYLAVVMAPGVVALVVDPFDTPRPALVEMSVAFGFVAFAVIAGQFALVSRFQASSRPFGTDALVQFHQYIGGIGLGLAIAHPLLLTAAGLPWSAWNPLAGGLTVQSGAIALWALVLLVATTVWRRKLQLSYEAWQRLHLALAALTGLALVAHALAVNGYSRAAPVRVAVLIYAAAFSAVTLHYRLVRPFRLGLRPWEVVTNVDASGSTRLLRVRPVGHPGLRFEPGQFAWLMTGPTPLRSQQHPLSIASSAQPAADGSLEFSVKALGDWSARVVPTLAAGTRVWVDGAFGAFTSERKANLGFVMIAGGIGIAPMRSMLLTMRDRGDRRHVVLFVAVHDESRLIFGREVEQFRASLNLDLVVTFEAPSPDWSGERGQITTDMLRRHLPTRFRQYHYFVCGPPAMMDAVESALLGLGVPAAAIDSERFNLV
;
A
#
# COMPACT_ATOMS: atom_id res chain seq x y z
N MET A 1 -1.45 -17.38 8.39
CA MET A 1 -0.96 -15.99 8.31
C MET A 1 0.17 -15.69 9.28
N VAL A 2 0.02 -15.92 10.58
CA VAL A 2 0.99 -15.57 11.63
C VAL A 2 2.41 -16.07 11.34
N ILE A 3 2.58 -17.38 11.03
CA ILE A 3 3.92 -17.96 10.75
C ILE A 3 4.61 -17.29 9.56
N ARG A 4 3.88 -17.00 8.48
CA ARG A 4 4.46 -16.30 7.31
C ARG A 4 4.86 -14.86 7.65
N GLY A 5 4.07 -14.18 8.48
CA GLY A 5 4.39 -12.86 8.99
C GLY A 5 5.64 -12.86 9.86
N LEU A 6 5.77 -13.81 10.78
CA LEU A 6 6.95 -13.97 11.62
C LEU A 6 8.20 -14.28 10.80
N LEU A 7 8.10 -15.17 9.80
CA LEU A 7 9.21 -15.49 8.90
C LEU A 7 9.64 -14.26 8.09
N TRP A 8 8.69 -13.48 7.59
CA TRP A 8 8.98 -12.24 6.86
C TRP A 8 9.68 -11.22 7.75
N PHE A 9 9.20 -11.04 9.00
CA PHE A 9 9.80 -10.13 9.95
C PHE A 9 11.21 -10.59 10.39
N ALA A 10 11.40 -11.88 10.61
CA ALA A 10 12.71 -12.45 10.91
C ALA A 10 13.70 -12.25 9.75
N LEU A 11 13.23 -12.45 8.51
CA LEU A 11 14.04 -12.18 7.31
C LEU A 11 14.40 -10.69 7.20
N TYR A 12 13.43 -9.80 7.46
CA TYR A 12 13.68 -8.36 7.46
C TYR A 12 14.74 -7.98 8.49
N LEU A 13 14.62 -8.48 9.74
CA LEU A 13 15.63 -8.24 10.78
C LEU A 13 17.00 -8.79 10.39
N ALA A 14 17.07 -9.99 9.83
CA ALA A 14 18.32 -10.59 9.37
C ALA A 14 18.98 -9.71 8.30
N VAL A 15 18.20 -9.23 7.34
CA VAL A 15 18.69 -8.31 6.30
C VAL A 15 19.16 -6.99 6.91
N VAL A 16 18.42 -6.37 7.82
CA VAL A 16 18.81 -5.10 8.44
C VAL A 16 20.06 -5.22 9.29
N MET A 17 20.24 -6.34 9.99
CA MET A 17 21.40 -6.56 10.87
C MET A 17 22.64 -7.04 10.11
N ALA A 18 22.51 -7.63 8.93
CA ALA A 18 23.61 -8.28 8.22
C ALA A 18 24.86 -7.41 8.01
N PRO A 19 24.80 -6.13 7.57
CA PRO A 19 26.01 -5.32 7.39
C PRO A 19 26.75 -5.07 8.70
N GLY A 20 26.03 -4.84 9.80
CA GLY A 20 26.61 -4.67 11.13
C GLY A 20 27.25 -5.95 11.65
N VAL A 21 26.61 -7.11 11.46
CA VAL A 21 27.17 -8.41 11.82
C VAL A 21 28.45 -8.71 11.05
N VAL A 22 28.46 -8.46 9.73
CA VAL A 22 29.66 -8.61 8.91
C VAL A 22 30.80 -7.72 9.44
N ALA A 23 30.49 -6.47 9.80
CA ALA A 23 31.49 -5.55 10.36
C ALA A 23 32.05 -6.07 11.70
N LEU A 24 31.20 -6.57 12.58
CA LEU A 24 31.62 -7.13 13.90
C LEU A 24 32.48 -8.39 13.75
N VAL A 25 32.14 -9.29 12.82
CA VAL A 25 32.90 -10.54 12.61
C VAL A 25 34.28 -10.29 12.01
N VAL A 26 34.39 -9.29 11.15
CA VAL A 26 35.63 -9.00 10.45
C VAL A 26 36.57 -8.14 11.27
N ASP A 27 36.06 -7.34 12.19
CA ASP A 27 36.75 -6.35 13.03
C ASP A 27 38.19 -6.02 12.59
N PRO A 28 38.41 -4.96 11.79
CA PRO A 28 39.72 -4.66 11.19
C PRO A 28 40.65 -3.89 12.13
N PHE A 29 40.34 -3.79 13.43
CA PHE A 29 41.08 -2.98 14.38
C PHE A 29 41.85 -3.82 15.40
N ASP A 30 43.13 -3.52 15.57
CA ASP A 30 44.01 -4.18 16.53
C ASP A 30 43.77 -3.72 17.98
N THR A 31 43.10 -2.61 18.18
CA THR A 31 42.84 -2.03 19.50
C THR A 31 41.37 -1.69 19.69
N PRO A 32 40.81 -1.92 20.90
CA PRO A 32 39.43 -1.53 21.20
C PRO A 32 39.19 -0.03 21.00
N ARG A 33 38.07 0.30 20.38
CA ARG A 33 37.64 1.69 20.18
C ARG A 33 36.72 2.14 21.30
N PRO A 34 36.55 3.46 21.54
CA PRO A 34 35.61 3.96 22.54
C PRO A 34 34.19 3.46 22.25
N ALA A 35 33.47 3.05 23.32
CA ALA A 35 32.11 2.48 23.20
C ALA A 35 31.13 3.39 22.42
N LEU A 36 31.22 4.70 22.60
CA LEU A 36 30.39 5.68 21.85
C LEU A 36 30.63 5.62 20.35
N VAL A 37 31.87 5.38 19.94
CA VAL A 37 32.24 5.26 18.51
C VAL A 37 31.68 3.97 17.94
N GLU A 38 31.84 2.84 18.66
CA GLU A 38 31.31 1.54 18.24
C GLU A 38 29.77 1.57 18.14
N MET A 39 29.09 2.13 19.14
CA MET A 39 27.64 2.29 19.13
C MET A 39 27.19 3.18 17.94
N SER A 40 27.90 4.27 17.67
CA SER A 40 27.64 5.13 16.54
C SER A 40 27.75 4.36 15.22
N VAL A 41 28.83 3.59 15.04
CA VAL A 41 29.03 2.80 13.82
C VAL A 41 27.96 1.73 13.65
N ALA A 42 27.57 1.07 14.74
CA ALA A 42 26.45 0.10 14.71
C ALA A 42 25.15 0.78 14.24
N PHE A 43 24.82 1.97 14.76
CA PHE A 43 23.66 2.74 14.31
C PHE A 43 23.77 3.15 12.83
N GLY A 44 24.97 3.51 12.37
CA GLY A 44 25.24 3.80 10.96
C GLY A 44 24.93 2.62 10.04
N PHE A 45 25.39 1.41 10.38
CA PHE A 45 25.12 0.20 9.57
C PHE A 45 23.63 -0.17 9.58
N VAL A 46 22.96 -0.10 10.73
CA VAL A 46 21.51 -0.38 10.82
C VAL A 46 20.73 0.66 10.04
N ALA A 47 21.05 1.97 10.18
CA ALA A 47 20.40 3.02 9.41
C ALA A 47 20.59 2.81 7.89
N PHE A 48 21.81 2.47 7.46
CA PHE A 48 22.10 2.15 6.06
C PHE A 48 21.21 1.03 5.53
N ALA A 49 21.11 -0.08 6.25
CA ALA A 49 20.32 -1.22 5.81
C ALA A 49 18.82 -0.94 5.84
N VAL A 50 18.32 -0.22 6.86
CA VAL A 50 16.93 0.23 6.94
C VAL A 50 16.58 1.13 5.76
N ILE A 51 17.40 2.15 5.46
CA ILE A 51 17.17 3.09 4.35
C ILE A 51 17.23 2.36 3.00
N ALA A 52 18.19 1.45 2.80
CA ALA A 52 18.25 0.62 1.59
C ALA A 52 16.99 -0.26 1.45
N GLY A 53 16.50 -0.83 2.55
CA GLY A 53 15.27 -1.64 2.59
C GLY A 53 14.00 -0.86 2.22
N GLN A 54 13.96 0.47 2.43
CA GLN A 54 12.81 1.31 2.08
C GLN A 54 12.43 1.21 0.59
N PHE A 55 13.40 1.07 -0.29
CA PHE A 55 13.16 0.92 -1.73
C PHE A 55 12.46 -0.40 -2.08
N ALA A 56 12.74 -1.46 -1.31
CA ALA A 56 12.07 -2.75 -1.48
C ALA A 56 10.63 -2.75 -0.93
N LEU A 57 10.39 -2.08 0.20
CA LEU A 57 9.07 -2.03 0.85
C LEU A 57 8.00 -1.37 -0.01
N VAL A 58 8.33 -0.28 -0.71
CA VAL A 58 7.40 0.43 -1.62
C VAL A 58 7.40 -0.13 -3.03
N SER A 59 8.28 -1.08 -3.31
CA SER A 59 8.24 -1.80 -4.57
C SER A 59 7.02 -2.74 -4.56
N ARG A 60 6.21 -2.69 -5.61
CA ARG A 60 4.96 -3.45 -5.74
C ARG A 60 5.24 -4.92 -6.04
N PHE A 61 6.07 -5.58 -5.21
CA PHE A 61 6.28 -7.02 -5.30
C PHE A 61 5.06 -7.76 -4.77
N GLN A 62 4.43 -8.56 -5.58
CA GLN A 62 3.30 -9.40 -5.15
C GLN A 62 3.69 -10.35 -4.01
N ALA A 63 4.93 -10.84 -3.99
CA ALA A 63 5.40 -11.73 -2.93
C ALA A 63 5.49 -11.05 -1.56
N SER A 64 5.85 -9.75 -1.49
CA SER A 64 5.92 -9.01 -0.23
C SER A 64 4.55 -8.50 0.22
N SER A 65 3.62 -8.19 -0.71
CA SER A 65 2.30 -7.66 -0.37
C SER A 65 1.28 -8.75 0.01
N ARG A 66 1.43 -9.98 -0.47
CA ARG A 66 0.48 -11.06 -0.20
C ARG A 66 0.24 -11.40 1.28
N PRO A 67 1.25 -11.36 2.22
CA PRO A 67 0.99 -11.67 3.63
C PRO A 67 0.28 -10.55 4.40
N PHE A 68 0.49 -9.27 4.03
CA PHE A 68 0.13 -8.14 4.89
C PHE A 68 -0.82 -7.11 4.25
N GLY A 69 -1.03 -7.18 2.93
CA GLY A 69 -1.69 -6.11 2.19
C GLY A 69 -0.75 -4.92 1.91
N THR A 70 -1.13 -4.10 0.95
CA THR A 70 -0.33 -2.93 0.52
C THR A 70 -0.32 -1.84 1.59
N ASP A 71 -1.43 -1.67 2.30
CA ASP A 71 -1.62 -0.66 3.34
C ASP A 71 -0.66 -0.88 4.51
N ALA A 72 -0.56 -2.13 4.99
CA ALA A 72 0.37 -2.49 6.06
C ALA A 72 1.82 -2.26 5.66
N LEU A 73 2.19 -2.51 4.40
CA LEU A 73 3.55 -2.24 3.91
C LEU A 73 3.85 -0.75 3.83
N VAL A 74 2.88 0.08 3.42
CA VAL A 74 3.03 1.54 3.41
C VAL A 74 3.16 2.08 4.83
N GLN A 75 2.34 1.61 5.77
CA GLN A 75 2.48 1.98 7.18
C GLN A 75 3.83 1.54 7.75
N PHE A 76 4.25 0.32 7.48
CA PHE A 76 5.56 -0.16 7.90
C PHE A 76 6.70 0.69 7.34
N HIS A 77 6.63 1.05 6.04
CA HIS A 77 7.57 1.99 5.42
C HIS A 77 7.65 3.32 6.18
N GLN A 78 6.52 3.89 6.58
CA GLN A 78 6.48 5.16 7.32
C GLN A 78 7.13 5.03 8.71
N TYR A 79 6.77 4.02 9.49
CA TYR A 79 7.32 3.81 10.84
C TYR A 79 8.81 3.50 10.81
N ILE A 80 9.23 2.56 9.97
CA ILE A 80 10.63 2.15 9.92
C ILE A 80 11.51 3.23 9.27
N GLY A 81 10.93 4.07 8.39
CA GLY A 81 11.59 5.27 7.86
C GLY A 81 11.89 6.29 8.95
N GLY A 82 10.96 6.49 9.88
CA GLY A 82 11.18 7.34 11.08
C GLY A 82 12.28 6.78 11.99
N ILE A 83 12.30 5.47 12.22
CA ILE A 83 13.38 4.79 12.98
C ILE A 83 14.71 4.97 12.26
N GLY A 84 14.75 4.76 10.93
CA GLY A 84 15.95 4.97 10.12
C GLY A 84 16.49 6.39 10.22
N LEU A 85 15.63 7.40 10.19
CA LEU A 85 16.02 8.79 10.43
C LEU A 85 16.60 9.01 11.83
N GLY A 86 15.94 8.47 12.87
CA GLY A 86 16.43 8.56 14.25
C GLY A 86 17.83 7.98 14.42
N LEU A 87 18.07 6.80 13.84
CA LEU A 87 19.40 6.16 13.85
C LEU A 87 20.43 6.94 13.03
N ALA A 88 20.03 7.49 11.87
CA ALA A 88 20.88 8.32 11.03
C ALA A 88 21.29 9.63 11.71
N ILE A 89 20.45 10.22 12.57
CA ILE A 89 20.78 11.38 13.41
C ILE A 89 21.65 10.96 14.59
N ALA A 90 21.31 9.87 15.27
CA ALA A 90 22.05 9.40 16.43
C ALA A 90 23.51 9.04 16.09
N HIS A 91 23.76 8.51 14.89
CA HIS A 91 25.11 8.18 14.40
C HIS A 91 26.10 9.36 14.51
N PRO A 92 25.93 10.50 13.85
CA PRO A 92 26.87 11.62 13.97
C PRO A 92 26.78 12.31 15.34
N LEU A 93 25.65 12.28 16.06
CA LEU A 93 25.56 12.82 17.42
C LEU A 93 26.50 12.09 18.38
N LEU A 94 26.52 10.76 18.36
CA LEU A 94 27.42 9.96 19.18
C LEU A 94 28.90 10.19 18.82
N LEU A 95 29.21 10.35 17.53
CA LEU A 95 30.56 10.73 17.08
C LEU A 95 30.95 12.13 17.59
N THR A 96 30.01 13.08 17.57
CA THR A 96 30.25 14.44 18.09
C THR A 96 30.48 14.40 19.61
N ALA A 97 29.71 13.59 20.34
CA ALA A 97 29.97 13.33 21.76
C ALA A 97 31.31 12.65 22.02
N ALA A 98 31.83 11.88 21.07
CA ALA A 98 33.14 11.25 21.11
C ALA A 98 34.28 12.14 20.56
N GLY A 99 34.01 13.42 20.24
CA GLY A 99 35.01 14.40 19.82
C GLY A 99 35.00 14.79 18.35
N LEU A 100 34.06 14.31 17.54
CA LEU A 100 33.89 14.80 16.16
C LEU A 100 33.42 16.26 16.18
N PRO A 101 34.08 17.19 15.43
CA PRO A 101 33.69 18.58 15.45
C PRO A 101 32.33 18.82 14.80
N TRP A 102 31.58 19.81 15.29
CA TRP A 102 30.26 20.19 14.73
C TRP A 102 30.33 20.64 13.27
N SER A 103 31.50 21.07 12.78
CA SER A 103 31.70 21.36 11.35
C SER A 103 31.48 20.15 10.44
N ALA A 104 31.56 18.92 10.97
CA ALA A 104 31.26 17.69 10.22
C ALA A 104 29.76 17.55 9.86
N TRP A 105 28.88 18.35 10.44
CA TRP A 105 27.44 18.41 10.06
C TRP A 105 27.20 19.29 8.83
N ASN A 106 28.20 20.09 8.44
CA ASN A 106 28.10 20.95 7.27
C ASN A 106 28.41 20.15 5.98
N PRO A 107 27.45 20.03 5.04
CA PRO A 107 27.66 19.29 3.80
C PRO A 107 28.68 19.94 2.86
N LEU A 108 29.12 21.15 3.13
CA LEU A 108 30.13 21.88 2.36
C LEU A 108 31.53 21.83 3.02
N ALA A 109 31.66 21.24 4.21
CA ALA A 109 32.91 21.16 4.96
C ALA A 109 33.51 19.76 4.90
N GLY A 110 34.83 19.68 5.10
CA GLY A 110 35.57 18.40 5.20
C GLY A 110 35.80 17.70 3.86
N GLY A 111 36.31 16.47 3.94
CA GLY A 111 36.55 15.63 2.77
C GLY A 111 35.31 14.79 2.38
N LEU A 112 35.44 13.98 1.32
CA LEU A 112 34.35 13.18 0.73
C LEU A 112 33.54 12.39 1.76
N THR A 113 34.18 11.78 2.75
CA THR A 113 33.52 11.02 3.81
C THR A 113 32.53 11.86 4.60
N VAL A 114 32.96 13.05 5.05
CA VAL A 114 32.13 13.94 5.87
C VAL A 114 31.03 14.57 5.01
N GLN A 115 31.39 15.08 3.85
CA GLN A 115 30.43 15.71 2.92
C GLN A 115 29.32 14.74 2.51
N SER A 116 29.66 13.52 2.09
CA SER A 116 28.66 12.54 1.66
C SER A 116 27.74 12.11 2.81
N GLY A 117 28.29 11.95 4.02
CA GLY A 117 27.48 11.66 5.21
C GLY A 117 26.51 12.78 5.56
N ALA A 118 26.99 14.03 5.56
CA ALA A 118 26.14 15.20 5.83
C ALA A 118 25.08 15.40 4.73
N ILE A 119 25.43 15.24 3.45
CA ILE A 119 24.47 15.29 2.33
C ILE A 119 23.39 14.23 2.50
N ALA A 120 23.79 12.99 2.80
CA ALA A 120 22.84 11.88 3.02
C ALA A 120 21.86 12.20 4.17
N LEU A 121 22.37 12.68 5.30
CA LEU A 121 21.57 13.03 6.45
C LEU A 121 20.59 14.17 6.15
N TRP A 122 21.05 15.28 5.58
CA TRP A 122 20.18 16.42 5.31
C TRP A 122 19.17 16.16 4.20
N ALA A 123 19.53 15.36 3.19
CA ALA A 123 18.59 14.89 2.18
C ALA A 123 17.49 14.03 2.81
N LEU A 124 17.85 13.13 3.74
CA LEU A 124 16.88 12.29 4.47
C LEU A 124 15.98 13.13 5.39
N VAL A 125 16.53 14.10 6.11
CA VAL A 125 15.75 15.05 6.93
C VAL A 125 14.73 15.79 6.06
N LEU A 126 15.15 16.35 4.93
CA LEU A 126 14.27 17.06 3.99
C LEU A 126 13.20 16.13 3.41
N LEU A 127 13.56 14.89 3.08
CA LEU A 127 12.63 13.88 2.58
C LEU A 127 11.50 13.62 3.59
N VAL A 128 11.86 13.37 4.86
CA VAL A 128 10.87 13.13 5.91
C VAL A 128 10.08 14.40 6.22
N ALA A 129 10.73 15.54 6.34
CA ALA A 129 10.09 16.83 6.62
C ALA A 129 9.04 17.18 5.54
N THR A 130 9.41 17.07 4.26
CA THR A 130 8.48 17.35 3.14
C THR A 130 7.34 16.35 3.07
N THR A 131 7.53 15.13 3.57
CA THR A 131 6.48 14.12 3.65
C THR A 131 5.51 14.41 4.79
N VAL A 132 6.00 14.65 6.00
CA VAL A 132 5.19 14.90 7.20
C VAL A 132 4.41 16.22 7.06
N TRP A 133 5.04 17.26 6.52
CA TRP A 133 4.43 18.58 6.37
C TRP A 133 3.88 18.86 4.98
N ARG A 134 3.69 17.83 4.13
CA ARG A 134 3.19 17.98 2.75
C ARG A 134 1.99 18.92 2.65
N ARG A 135 0.97 18.71 3.52
CA ARG A 135 -0.26 19.52 3.53
C ARG A 135 0.00 20.95 3.95
N LYS A 136 0.85 21.18 4.95
CA LYS A 136 1.24 22.54 5.39
C LYS A 136 2.05 23.29 4.34
N LEU A 137 2.87 22.56 3.59
CA LEU A 137 3.67 23.08 2.48
C LEU A 137 2.86 23.20 1.18
N GLN A 138 1.57 22.85 1.19
CA GLN A 138 0.66 22.90 0.03
C GLN A 138 1.21 22.19 -1.22
N LEU A 139 2.01 21.14 -1.01
CA LEU A 139 2.56 20.36 -2.13
C LEU A 139 1.48 19.45 -2.73
N SER A 140 1.27 19.57 -4.05
CA SER A 140 0.46 18.58 -4.77
C SER A 140 1.08 17.20 -4.64
N TYR A 141 0.27 16.15 -4.80
CA TYR A 141 0.74 14.77 -4.69
C TYR A 141 1.88 14.47 -5.68
N GLU A 142 1.75 14.93 -6.92
CA GLU A 142 2.73 14.72 -7.98
C GLU A 142 4.04 15.48 -7.72
N ALA A 143 3.95 16.71 -7.21
CA ALA A 143 5.13 17.50 -6.85
C ALA A 143 5.89 16.85 -5.69
N TRP A 144 5.15 16.45 -4.66
CA TRP A 144 5.72 15.72 -3.52
C TRP A 144 6.34 14.39 -3.95
N GLN A 145 5.67 13.59 -4.78
CA GLN A 145 6.19 12.29 -5.24
C GLN A 145 7.51 12.45 -6.01
N ARG A 146 7.63 13.48 -6.87
CA ARG A 146 8.87 13.78 -7.59
C ARG A 146 9.99 14.21 -6.66
N LEU A 147 9.68 15.10 -5.71
CA LEU A 147 10.63 15.58 -4.71
C LEU A 147 11.10 14.45 -3.80
N HIS A 148 10.17 13.63 -3.30
CA HIS A 148 10.46 12.46 -2.48
C HIS A 148 11.40 11.49 -3.19
N LEU A 149 11.13 11.20 -4.46
CA LEU A 149 12.00 10.33 -5.26
C LEU A 149 13.41 10.93 -5.46
N ALA A 150 13.50 12.21 -5.77
CA ALA A 150 14.78 12.89 -5.97
C ALA A 150 15.62 12.89 -4.69
N LEU A 151 15.00 13.21 -3.55
CA LEU A 151 15.65 13.18 -2.23
C LEU A 151 16.03 11.76 -1.81
N ALA A 152 15.18 10.76 -2.09
CA ALA A 152 15.50 9.35 -1.83
C ALA A 152 16.72 8.89 -2.66
N ALA A 153 16.76 9.23 -3.94
CA ALA A 153 17.89 8.90 -4.80
C ALA A 153 19.18 9.58 -4.32
N LEU A 154 19.11 10.87 -3.98
CA LEU A 154 20.25 11.63 -3.41
C LEU A 154 20.73 11.00 -2.10
N THR A 155 19.81 10.69 -1.18
CA THR A 155 20.12 10.01 0.08
C THR A 155 20.82 8.68 -0.17
N GLY A 156 20.27 7.84 -1.05
CA GLY A 156 20.87 6.52 -1.35
C GLY A 156 22.26 6.62 -1.96
N LEU A 157 22.47 7.50 -2.94
CA LEU A 157 23.77 7.70 -3.57
C LEU A 157 24.81 8.25 -2.58
N ALA A 158 24.44 9.28 -1.82
CA ALA A 158 25.33 9.89 -0.84
C ALA A 158 25.67 8.92 0.31
N LEU A 159 24.70 8.10 0.73
CA LEU A 159 24.88 7.08 1.75
C LEU A 159 25.86 5.97 1.32
N VAL A 160 25.75 5.50 0.08
CA VAL A 160 26.69 4.53 -0.48
C VAL A 160 28.09 5.14 -0.61
N ALA A 161 28.19 6.38 -1.10
CA ALA A 161 29.45 7.10 -1.19
C ALA A 161 30.10 7.27 0.20
N HIS A 162 29.32 7.65 1.21
CA HIS A 162 29.76 7.74 2.60
C HIS A 162 30.29 6.40 3.12
N ALA A 163 29.49 5.33 3.01
CA ALA A 163 29.84 4.00 3.50
C ALA A 163 31.12 3.46 2.85
N LEU A 164 31.38 3.77 1.58
CA LEU A 164 32.60 3.35 0.87
C LEU A 164 33.82 4.26 1.15
N ALA A 165 33.58 5.53 1.46
CA ALA A 165 34.64 6.51 1.73
C ALA A 165 35.18 6.46 3.16
N VAL A 166 34.40 5.88 4.11
CA VAL A 166 34.82 5.74 5.52
C VAL A 166 36.02 4.80 5.61
N ASN A 167 37.15 5.30 6.15
CA ASN A 167 38.36 4.53 6.39
C ASN A 167 38.32 3.76 7.73
N GLY A 168 37.19 3.17 8.07
CA GLY A 168 36.99 2.36 9.25
C GLY A 168 36.75 0.89 8.89
N TYR A 169 35.64 0.34 9.32
CA TYR A 169 35.22 -1.02 8.97
C TYR A 169 35.16 -1.29 7.47
N SER A 170 34.85 -0.26 6.67
CA SER A 170 34.84 -0.37 5.20
C SER A 170 36.19 -0.58 4.53
N ARG A 171 37.32 -0.59 5.27
CA ARG A 171 38.60 -1.07 4.77
C ARG A 171 38.59 -2.57 4.47
N ALA A 172 37.83 -3.33 5.25
CA ALA A 172 37.72 -4.76 5.09
C ALA A 172 36.89 -5.10 3.85
N ALA A 173 37.43 -5.97 2.99
CA ALA A 173 36.77 -6.37 1.75
C ALA A 173 35.36 -6.94 1.96
N PRO A 174 35.08 -7.80 2.96
CA PRO A 174 33.73 -8.31 3.18
C PRO A 174 32.69 -7.20 3.47
N VAL A 175 33.06 -6.18 4.22
CA VAL A 175 32.17 -5.04 4.52
C VAL A 175 31.88 -4.23 3.25
N ARG A 176 32.91 -3.95 2.44
CA ARG A 176 32.73 -3.28 1.13
C ARG A 176 31.83 -4.07 0.21
N VAL A 177 32.01 -5.39 0.14
CA VAL A 177 31.16 -6.28 -0.66
C VAL A 177 29.71 -6.24 -0.15
N ALA A 178 29.47 -6.27 1.16
CA ALA A 178 28.14 -6.12 1.71
C ALA A 178 27.49 -4.80 1.30
N VAL A 179 28.18 -3.67 1.44
CA VAL A 179 27.68 -2.35 1.01
C VAL A 179 27.33 -2.35 -0.48
N LEU A 180 28.19 -2.92 -1.33
CA LEU A 180 27.95 -3.00 -2.77
C LEU A 180 26.78 -3.91 -3.14
N ILE A 181 26.57 -5.01 -2.41
CA ILE A 181 25.39 -5.88 -2.59
C ILE A 181 24.10 -5.09 -2.30
N TYR A 182 24.04 -4.33 -1.20
CA TYR A 182 22.90 -3.49 -0.88
C TYR A 182 22.68 -2.39 -1.93
N ALA A 183 23.75 -1.72 -2.37
CA ALA A 183 23.67 -0.72 -3.42
C ALA A 183 23.17 -1.32 -4.75
N ALA A 184 23.66 -2.49 -5.13
CA ALA A 184 23.23 -3.19 -6.33
C ALA A 184 21.77 -3.64 -6.24
N ALA A 185 21.35 -4.23 -5.11
CA ALA A 185 19.98 -4.66 -4.87
C ALA A 185 18.99 -3.48 -4.93
N PHE A 186 19.29 -2.40 -4.23
CA PHE A 186 18.51 -1.17 -4.25
C PHE A 186 18.41 -0.56 -5.65
N SER A 187 19.54 -0.48 -6.37
CA SER A 187 19.59 0.05 -7.74
C SER A 187 18.78 -0.84 -8.70
N ALA A 188 18.92 -2.16 -8.60
CA ALA A 188 18.17 -3.11 -9.41
C ALA A 188 16.66 -3.02 -9.20
N VAL A 189 16.23 -2.91 -7.93
CA VAL A 189 14.81 -2.72 -7.57
C VAL A 189 14.30 -1.41 -8.16
N THR A 190 15.01 -0.31 -7.96
CA THR A 190 14.62 1.02 -8.46
C THR A 190 14.54 1.03 -9.98
N LEU A 191 15.55 0.49 -10.67
CA LEU A 191 15.59 0.40 -12.13
C LEU A 191 14.44 -0.46 -12.67
N HIS A 192 14.20 -1.61 -12.04
CA HIS A 192 13.08 -2.49 -12.41
C HIS A 192 11.73 -1.75 -12.35
N TYR A 193 11.43 -1.09 -11.22
CA TYR A 193 10.12 -0.44 -11.03
C TYR A 193 9.95 0.86 -11.79
N ARG A 194 11.05 1.60 -12.02
CA ARG A 194 11.00 2.90 -12.68
C ARG A 194 11.18 2.86 -14.19
N LEU A 195 11.82 1.83 -14.72
CA LEU A 195 12.07 1.71 -16.16
C LEU A 195 11.50 0.40 -16.75
N VAL A 196 11.94 -0.77 -16.22
CA VAL A 196 11.58 -2.06 -16.83
C VAL A 196 10.08 -2.31 -16.77
N ARG A 197 9.46 -2.12 -15.59
CA ARG A 197 8.03 -2.36 -15.41
C ARG A 197 7.15 -1.44 -16.25
N PRO A 198 7.31 -0.10 -16.23
CA PRO A 198 6.54 0.78 -17.10
C PRO A 198 6.73 0.51 -18.59
N PHE A 199 7.95 0.15 -19.02
CA PHE A 199 8.21 -0.26 -20.39
C PHE A 199 7.39 -1.51 -20.76
N ARG A 200 7.41 -2.56 -19.93
CA ARG A 200 6.62 -3.79 -20.13
C ARG A 200 5.11 -3.52 -20.11
N LEU A 201 4.64 -2.61 -19.26
CA LEU A 201 3.23 -2.18 -19.24
C LEU A 201 2.85 -1.45 -20.55
N GLY A 202 3.77 -0.64 -21.11
CA GLY A 202 3.58 0.03 -22.40
C GLY A 202 3.28 -0.92 -23.55
N LEU A 203 3.78 -2.16 -23.48
CA LEU A 203 3.52 -3.23 -24.45
C LEU A 203 2.16 -3.94 -24.22
N ARG A 204 1.43 -3.61 -23.17
CA ARG A 204 0.16 -4.24 -22.77
C ARG A 204 -0.92 -3.19 -22.53
N PRO A 205 -1.31 -2.45 -23.58
CA PRO A 205 -2.30 -1.40 -23.47
C PRO A 205 -3.71 -1.98 -23.23
N TRP A 206 -4.53 -1.16 -22.59
CA TRP A 206 -5.96 -1.36 -22.44
C TRP A 206 -6.67 -0.19 -23.08
N GLU A 207 -7.95 -0.35 -23.40
CA GLU A 207 -8.79 0.73 -23.86
C GLU A 207 -10.09 0.81 -23.08
N VAL A 208 -10.59 2.01 -22.91
CA VAL A 208 -11.90 2.27 -22.31
C VAL A 208 -12.98 1.76 -23.26
N VAL A 209 -13.89 0.92 -22.73
CA VAL A 209 -15.07 0.44 -23.47
C VAL A 209 -16.28 1.32 -23.16
N THR A 210 -16.55 1.52 -21.86
CA THR A 210 -17.64 2.36 -21.37
C THR A 210 -17.20 3.15 -20.15
N ASN A 211 -17.80 4.31 -19.98
CA ASN A 211 -17.61 5.18 -18.83
C ASN A 211 -18.94 5.84 -18.50
N VAL A 212 -19.71 5.25 -17.60
CA VAL A 212 -21.08 5.63 -17.30
C VAL A 212 -21.26 6.09 -15.86
N ASP A 213 -22.23 6.95 -15.62
CA ASP A 213 -22.60 7.36 -14.26
C ASP A 213 -23.27 6.20 -13.51
N ALA A 214 -22.86 5.97 -12.27
CA ALA A 214 -23.29 4.84 -11.45
C ALA A 214 -23.98 5.25 -10.15
N SER A 215 -24.32 6.50 -9.93
CA SER A 215 -24.87 7.13 -8.72
C SER A 215 -23.83 7.76 -7.78
N GLY A 216 -24.24 8.71 -6.98
CA GLY A 216 -23.45 9.30 -5.89
C GLY A 216 -22.09 9.89 -6.33
N SER A 217 -22.03 10.58 -7.46
CA SER A 217 -20.76 11.07 -8.06
C SER A 217 -19.73 9.97 -8.36
N THR A 218 -20.22 8.75 -8.63
CA THR A 218 -19.39 7.59 -8.98
C THR A 218 -19.58 7.24 -10.46
N ARG A 219 -18.49 6.90 -11.12
CA ARG A 219 -18.50 6.38 -12.49
C ARG A 219 -18.10 4.91 -12.50
N LEU A 220 -18.77 4.13 -13.36
CA LEU A 220 -18.37 2.77 -13.69
C LEU A 220 -17.59 2.80 -15.00
N LEU A 221 -16.30 2.50 -14.89
CA LEU A 221 -15.36 2.46 -16.00
C LEU A 221 -15.08 1.01 -16.38
N ARG A 222 -15.43 0.62 -17.61
CA ARG A 222 -15.09 -0.67 -18.20
C ARG A 222 -13.93 -0.52 -19.14
N VAL A 223 -12.89 -1.35 -18.97
CA VAL A 223 -11.70 -1.36 -19.83
C VAL A 223 -11.46 -2.76 -20.37
N ARG A 224 -10.95 -2.90 -21.59
CA ARG A 224 -10.57 -4.20 -22.16
C ARG A 224 -9.11 -4.22 -22.60
N PRO A 225 -8.45 -5.39 -22.56
CA PRO A 225 -7.08 -5.54 -23.04
C PRO A 225 -7.02 -5.42 -24.57
N VAL A 226 -5.92 -4.85 -25.10
CA VAL A 226 -5.67 -4.73 -26.51
C VAL A 226 -4.43 -5.54 -26.90
N GLY A 227 -4.62 -6.66 -27.63
CA GLY A 227 -3.53 -7.51 -28.10
C GLY A 227 -2.85 -8.38 -27.01
N HIS A 228 -3.52 -8.58 -25.87
CA HIS A 228 -3.01 -9.45 -24.80
C HIS A 228 -4.17 -10.08 -23.99
N PRO A 229 -3.93 -11.18 -23.23
CA PRO A 229 -5.01 -11.94 -22.56
C PRO A 229 -5.64 -11.26 -21.34
N GLY A 230 -5.29 -10.01 -21.04
CA GLY A 230 -5.82 -9.30 -19.90
C GLY A 230 -5.11 -9.61 -18.58
N LEU A 231 -5.85 -9.48 -17.47
CA LEU A 231 -5.37 -9.63 -16.10
C LEU A 231 -6.15 -10.74 -15.40
N ARG A 232 -5.43 -11.69 -14.77
CA ARG A 232 -6.02 -12.64 -13.82
C ARG A 232 -5.93 -12.07 -12.42
N PHE A 233 -7.01 -12.17 -11.67
CA PHE A 233 -7.09 -11.64 -10.31
C PHE A 233 -7.98 -12.51 -9.41
N GLU A 234 -7.86 -12.32 -8.11
CA GLU A 234 -8.76 -12.89 -7.11
C GLU A 234 -9.85 -11.85 -6.75
N PRO A 235 -11.12 -12.25 -6.51
CA PRO A 235 -12.21 -11.31 -6.25
C PRO A 235 -11.92 -10.47 -5.01
N GLY A 236 -12.13 -9.15 -5.11
CA GLY A 236 -11.82 -8.19 -4.07
C GLY A 236 -10.45 -7.51 -4.21
N GLN A 237 -9.58 -8.00 -5.09
CA GLN A 237 -8.29 -7.35 -5.36
C GLN A 237 -8.46 -6.02 -6.12
N PHE A 238 -7.41 -5.20 -6.07
CA PHE A 238 -7.31 -3.93 -6.79
C PHE A 238 -6.22 -3.94 -7.86
N ALA A 239 -6.28 -2.98 -8.75
CA ALA A 239 -5.23 -2.71 -9.73
C ALA A 239 -4.95 -1.20 -9.80
N TRP A 240 -3.75 -0.84 -10.28
CA TRP A 240 -3.43 0.55 -10.59
C TRP A 240 -3.90 0.85 -12.01
N LEU A 241 -4.86 1.75 -12.13
CA LEU A 241 -5.26 2.31 -13.41
C LEU A 241 -4.36 3.51 -13.71
N MET A 242 -3.81 3.54 -14.91
CA MET A 242 -2.90 4.58 -15.38
C MET A 242 -3.50 5.30 -16.56
N THR A 243 -3.59 6.62 -16.45
CA THR A 243 -4.07 7.52 -17.53
C THR A 243 -2.95 8.50 -17.89
N GLY A 244 -2.79 8.76 -19.17
CA GLY A 244 -1.74 9.64 -19.68
C GLY A 244 -1.19 9.16 -21.03
N PRO A 245 -0.15 9.81 -21.59
CA PRO A 245 0.38 9.46 -22.90
C PRO A 245 1.18 8.15 -22.91
N THR A 246 1.84 7.80 -21.81
CA THR A 246 2.60 6.55 -21.65
C THR A 246 2.62 6.12 -20.18
N PRO A 247 2.88 4.83 -19.82
CA PRO A 247 3.00 4.40 -18.44
C PRO A 247 4.05 5.16 -17.63
N LEU A 248 5.13 5.64 -18.27
CA LEU A 248 6.18 6.44 -17.64
C LEU A 248 5.73 7.86 -17.28
N ARG A 249 4.75 8.41 -18.04
CA ARG A 249 4.19 9.76 -17.86
C ARG A 249 2.71 9.71 -17.55
N SER A 250 2.29 8.75 -16.75
CA SER A 250 0.89 8.54 -16.37
C SER A 250 0.65 8.90 -14.92
N GLN A 251 -0.55 9.37 -14.63
CA GLN A 251 -1.10 9.36 -13.28
C GLN A 251 -1.58 7.95 -12.95
N GLN A 252 -1.28 7.48 -11.77
CA GLN A 252 -1.54 6.11 -11.34
C GLN A 252 -2.44 6.12 -10.11
N HIS A 253 -3.59 5.44 -10.20
CA HIS A 253 -4.58 5.42 -9.14
C HIS A 253 -4.96 3.98 -8.78
N PRO A 254 -4.88 3.58 -7.50
CA PRO A 254 -5.31 2.26 -7.06
C PRO A 254 -6.83 2.22 -7.04
N LEU A 255 -7.43 1.25 -7.72
CA LEU A 255 -8.87 1.06 -7.81
C LEU A 255 -9.21 -0.40 -7.59
N SER A 256 -10.17 -0.68 -6.73
CA SER A 256 -10.69 -2.04 -6.58
C SER A 256 -11.32 -2.49 -7.89
N ILE A 257 -11.00 -3.72 -8.29
CA ILE A 257 -11.64 -4.36 -9.43
C ILE A 257 -13.06 -4.72 -9.00
N ALA A 258 -14.04 -4.19 -9.71
CA ALA A 258 -15.45 -4.36 -9.38
C ALA A 258 -16.15 -5.45 -10.21
N SER A 259 -15.51 -5.97 -11.27
CA SER A 259 -16.00 -7.08 -12.09
C SER A 259 -15.77 -8.44 -11.42
N SER A 260 -16.43 -9.48 -11.95
CA SER A 260 -16.16 -10.87 -11.58
C SER A 260 -14.72 -11.27 -11.88
N ALA A 261 -14.13 -12.11 -11.03
CA ALA A 261 -12.84 -12.74 -11.29
C ALA A 261 -12.95 -13.90 -12.30
N GLN A 262 -14.16 -14.32 -12.67
CA GLN A 262 -14.35 -15.18 -13.85
C GLN A 262 -14.12 -14.30 -15.10
N PRO A 263 -13.21 -14.71 -15.99
CA PRO A 263 -12.86 -13.89 -17.16
C PRO A 263 -14.09 -13.59 -18.02
N ALA A 264 -14.34 -12.33 -18.31
CA ALA A 264 -15.26 -11.95 -19.37
C ALA A 264 -14.72 -12.43 -20.73
N ALA A 265 -15.60 -12.70 -21.71
CA ALA A 265 -15.22 -13.20 -23.03
C ALA A 265 -14.21 -12.27 -23.75
N ASP A 266 -14.29 -10.96 -23.51
CA ASP A 266 -13.39 -9.94 -24.04
C ASP A 266 -12.23 -9.58 -23.10
N GLY A 267 -12.10 -10.28 -21.96
CA GLY A 267 -11.09 -10.00 -20.93
C GLY A 267 -11.26 -8.69 -20.20
N SER A 268 -12.43 -8.01 -20.31
CA SER A 268 -12.66 -6.71 -19.72
C SER A 268 -12.70 -6.74 -18.19
N LEU A 269 -12.32 -5.59 -17.60
CA LEU A 269 -12.41 -5.29 -16.17
C LEU A 269 -13.31 -4.08 -15.95
N GLU A 270 -13.94 -4.02 -14.78
CA GLU A 270 -14.72 -2.87 -14.35
C GLU A 270 -14.12 -2.25 -13.08
N PHE A 271 -14.08 -0.93 -13.05
CA PHE A 271 -13.64 -0.13 -11.91
C PHE A 271 -14.73 0.87 -11.54
N SER A 272 -15.03 0.95 -10.24
CA SER A 272 -15.93 1.99 -9.71
C SER A 272 -15.08 3.14 -9.20
N VAL A 273 -15.27 4.33 -9.75
CA VAL A 273 -14.44 5.51 -9.44
C VAL A 273 -15.32 6.62 -8.88
N LYS A 274 -15.20 6.88 -7.58
CA LYS A 274 -15.87 8.00 -6.92
C LYS A 274 -15.06 9.27 -7.06
N ALA A 275 -15.71 10.40 -7.34
CA ALA A 275 -15.08 11.71 -7.42
C ALA A 275 -14.64 12.20 -6.04
N LEU A 276 -13.38 11.94 -5.66
CA LEU A 276 -12.79 12.29 -4.37
C LEU A 276 -11.63 13.28 -4.48
N GLY A 277 -11.01 13.39 -5.64
CA GLY A 277 -9.87 14.27 -5.90
C GLY A 277 -9.82 14.73 -7.36
N ASP A 278 -8.82 15.54 -7.70
CA ASP A 278 -8.73 16.18 -9.03
C ASP A 278 -8.79 15.19 -10.18
N TRP A 279 -8.07 14.08 -10.10
CA TRP A 279 -8.08 13.07 -11.15
C TRP A 279 -9.46 12.42 -11.32
N SER A 280 -10.05 11.95 -10.23
CA SER A 280 -11.33 11.25 -10.25
C SER A 280 -12.49 12.17 -10.61
N ALA A 281 -12.42 13.47 -10.27
CA ALA A 281 -13.45 14.45 -10.57
C ALA A 281 -13.30 15.11 -11.95
N ARG A 282 -12.07 15.25 -12.46
CA ARG A 282 -11.81 16.02 -13.69
C ARG A 282 -11.34 15.16 -14.85
N VAL A 283 -10.47 14.16 -14.61
CA VAL A 283 -9.90 13.32 -15.68
C VAL A 283 -10.82 12.14 -15.99
N VAL A 284 -11.30 11.41 -15.00
CA VAL A 284 -12.14 10.24 -15.24
C VAL A 284 -13.38 10.54 -16.10
N PRO A 285 -14.15 11.62 -15.88
CA PRO A 285 -15.31 11.94 -16.73
C PRO A 285 -14.98 12.17 -18.20
N THR A 286 -13.73 12.54 -18.53
CA THR A 286 -13.30 12.80 -19.93
C THR A 286 -12.79 11.56 -20.66
N LEU A 287 -12.69 10.41 -19.98
CA LEU A 287 -12.22 9.16 -20.58
C LEU A 287 -13.32 8.58 -21.50
N ALA A 288 -13.23 8.90 -22.78
CA ALA A 288 -14.15 8.40 -23.81
C ALA A 288 -13.81 6.95 -24.19
N ALA A 289 -14.77 6.25 -24.80
CA ALA A 289 -14.55 4.95 -25.42
C ALA A 289 -13.39 5.03 -26.45
N GLY A 290 -12.51 4.01 -26.45
CA GLY A 290 -11.28 3.99 -27.26
C GLY A 290 -10.08 4.69 -26.62
N THR A 291 -10.26 5.42 -25.50
CA THR A 291 -9.13 6.03 -24.80
C THR A 291 -8.17 4.95 -24.30
N ARG A 292 -6.88 5.10 -24.62
CA ARG A 292 -5.83 4.18 -24.17
C ARG A 292 -5.49 4.42 -22.69
N VAL A 293 -5.45 3.33 -21.93
CA VAL A 293 -5.09 3.29 -20.51
C VAL A 293 -4.18 2.09 -20.26
N TRP A 294 -3.60 2.00 -19.07
CA TRP A 294 -2.83 0.81 -18.66
C TRP A 294 -3.29 0.34 -17.28
N VAL A 295 -3.27 -0.97 -17.09
CA VAL A 295 -3.64 -1.60 -15.84
C VAL A 295 -2.46 -2.40 -15.32
N ASP A 296 -2.04 -2.09 -14.09
CA ASP A 296 -0.98 -2.77 -13.39
C ASP A 296 -1.55 -3.47 -12.14
N GLY A 297 -1.47 -4.79 -12.10
CA GLY A 297 -2.07 -5.58 -11.02
C GLY A 297 -1.96 -7.10 -11.28
N ALA A 298 -2.71 -7.88 -10.54
CA ALA A 298 -3.59 -7.51 -9.43
C ALA A 298 -2.81 -7.49 -8.11
N PHE A 299 -3.29 -6.67 -7.16
CA PHE A 299 -2.69 -6.51 -5.83
C PHE A 299 -3.76 -6.63 -4.74
N GLY A 300 -3.31 -6.75 -3.50
CA GLY A 300 -4.16 -6.82 -2.32
C GLY A 300 -4.33 -8.23 -1.78
N ALA A 301 -4.58 -8.31 -0.47
CA ALA A 301 -4.88 -9.54 0.26
C ALA A 301 -6.37 -9.64 0.62
N PHE A 302 -7.15 -8.62 0.30
CA PHE A 302 -8.57 -8.53 0.57
C PHE A 302 -9.33 -9.37 -0.47
N THR A 303 -9.48 -10.68 -0.19
CA THR A 303 -10.06 -11.62 -1.15
C THR A 303 -10.84 -12.74 -0.45
N SER A 304 -11.98 -13.12 -1.05
CA SER A 304 -12.78 -14.26 -0.60
C SER A 304 -12.19 -15.63 -0.97
N GLU A 305 -11.15 -15.65 -1.79
CA GLU A 305 -10.40 -16.87 -2.08
C GLU A 305 -9.75 -17.43 -0.80
N ARG A 306 -9.61 -18.76 -0.73
CA ARG A 306 -8.86 -19.43 0.35
C ARG A 306 -9.42 -19.25 1.76
N LYS A 307 -10.66 -18.82 1.90
CA LYS A 307 -11.32 -18.69 3.21
C LYS A 307 -12.20 -19.92 3.46
N ALA A 308 -11.74 -20.80 4.34
CA ALA A 308 -12.55 -21.92 4.83
C ALA A 308 -13.46 -21.42 5.96
N ASN A 309 -14.73 -21.13 5.66
CA ASN A 309 -15.72 -20.60 6.59
C ASN A 309 -17.14 -20.99 6.18
N LEU A 310 -18.11 -20.79 7.05
CA LEU A 310 -19.54 -21.07 6.77
C LEU A 310 -20.15 -20.08 5.78
N GLY A 311 -19.63 -18.86 5.72
CA GLY A 311 -20.14 -17.78 4.90
C GLY A 311 -19.37 -16.51 5.12
N PHE A 312 -19.88 -15.42 4.56
CA PHE A 312 -19.25 -14.11 4.60
C PHE A 312 -20.18 -13.07 5.23
N VAL A 313 -19.59 -12.17 6.01
CA VAL A 313 -20.23 -10.90 6.38
C VAL A 313 -19.43 -9.79 5.69
N MET A 314 -20.08 -9.09 4.77
CA MET A 314 -19.50 -8.00 3.99
C MET A 314 -20.08 -6.68 4.45
N ILE A 315 -19.24 -5.73 4.84
CA ILE A 315 -19.63 -4.45 5.39
C ILE A 315 -19.02 -3.34 4.55
N ALA A 316 -19.86 -2.69 3.75
CA ALA A 316 -19.45 -1.70 2.76
C ALA A 316 -19.94 -0.29 3.12
N GLY A 317 -19.04 0.70 3.12
CA GLY A 317 -19.35 2.12 3.21
C GLY A 317 -19.11 2.83 1.87
N GLY A 318 -20.17 3.36 1.26
CA GLY A 318 -20.05 4.07 -0.01
C GLY A 318 -19.36 3.28 -1.10
N ILE A 319 -18.20 3.80 -1.61
CA ILE A 319 -17.43 3.14 -2.69
C ILE A 319 -16.79 1.80 -2.24
N GLY A 320 -16.72 1.52 -0.94
CA GLY A 320 -16.26 0.23 -0.41
C GLY A 320 -17.10 -0.98 -0.87
N ILE A 321 -18.23 -0.75 -1.51
CA ILE A 321 -19.03 -1.80 -2.18
C ILE A 321 -18.30 -2.41 -3.39
N ALA A 322 -17.34 -1.72 -4.02
CA ALA A 322 -16.69 -2.16 -5.25
C ALA A 322 -15.98 -3.53 -5.12
N PRO A 323 -15.10 -3.78 -4.12
CA PRO A 323 -14.50 -5.10 -3.92
C PRO A 323 -15.54 -6.15 -3.51
N MET A 324 -16.57 -5.78 -2.75
CA MET A 324 -17.66 -6.69 -2.39
C MET A 324 -18.44 -7.14 -3.63
N ARG A 325 -18.74 -6.20 -4.56
CA ARG A 325 -19.38 -6.51 -5.83
C ARG A 325 -18.57 -7.54 -6.64
N SER A 326 -17.25 -7.39 -6.71
CA SER A 326 -16.38 -8.39 -7.35
C SER A 326 -16.52 -9.78 -6.72
N MET A 327 -16.56 -9.86 -5.39
CA MET A 327 -16.76 -11.11 -4.67
C MET A 327 -18.12 -11.71 -4.96
N LEU A 328 -19.21 -10.94 -4.88
CA LEU A 328 -20.58 -11.39 -5.13
C LEU A 328 -20.79 -11.86 -6.57
N LEU A 329 -20.30 -11.09 -7.55
CA LEU A 329 -20.34 -11.50 -8.95
C LEU A 329 -19.58 -12.82 -9.18
N THR A 330 -18.41 -12.96 -8.58
CA THR A 330 -17.60 -14.18 -8.70
C THR A 330 -18.28 -15.37 -8.04
N MET A 331 -18.90 -15.20 -6.86
CA MET A 331 -19.68 -16.23 -6.19
C MET A 331 -20.86 -16.67 -7.07
N ARG A 332 -21.61 -15.74 -7.64
CA ARG A 332 -22.71 -16.04 -8.57
C ARG A 332 -22.22 -16.85 -9.78
N ASP A 333 -21.17 -16.38 -10.44
CA ASP A 333 -20.67 -17.00 -11.66
C ASP A 333 -20.04 -18.38 -11.43
N ARG A 334 -19.62 -18.68 -10.20
CA ARG A 334 -19.11 -19.99 -9.76
C ARG A 334 -20.17 -20.89 -9.13
N GLY A 335 -21.39 -20.40 -8.95
CA GLY A 335 -22.44 -21.12 -8.24
C GLY A 335 -22.15 -21.35 -6.75
N ASP A 336 -21.37 -20.48 -6.11
CA ASP A 336 -21.05 -20.56 -4.68
C ASP A 336 -22.30 -20.28 -3.86
N ARG A 337 -22.71 -21.23 -3.01
CA ARG A 337 -23.93 -21.19 -2.21
C ARG A 337 -23.70 -20.80 -0.75
N ARG A 338 -22.48 -20.43 -0.36
CA ARG A 338 -22.20 -19.96 0.99
C ARG A 338 -23.08 -18.76 1.32
N HIS A 339 -23.53 -18.70 2.57
CA HIS A 339 -24.37 -17.61 3.03
C HIS A 339 -23.58 -16.31 3.11
N VAL A 340 -24.16 -15.22 2.65
CA VAL A 340 -23.58 -13.88 2.71
C VAL A 340 -24.55 -12.95 3.42
N VAL A 341 -24.03 -12.18 4.38
CA VAL A 341 -24.74 -11.02 4.94
C VAL A 341 -24.02 -9.78 4.45
N LEU A 342 -24.70 -8.95 3.66
CA LEU A 342 -24.16 -7.72 3.11
C LEU A 342 -24.78 -6.50 3.79
N PHE A 343 -23.95 -5.73 4.50
CA PHE A 343 -24.30 -4.41 4.99
C PHE A 343 -23.81 -3.33 4.01
N VAL A 344 -24.69 -2.42 3.62
CA VAL A 344 -24.36 -1.27 2.77
C VAL A 344 -24.76 0.01 3.50
N ALA A 345 -23.78 0.81 3.89
CA ALA A 345 -23.98 2.07 4.57
C ALA A 345 -23.64 3.24 3.63
N VAL A 346 -24.61 4.12 3.41
CA VAL A 346 -24.44 5.34 2.62
C VAL A 346 -25.22 6.49 3.25
N HIS A 347 -24.91 7.72 2.85
CA HIS A 347 -25.53 8.88 3.44
C HIS A 347 -27.03 8.95 3.14
N ASP A 348 -27.41 8.72 1.88
CA ASP A 348 -28.81 8.76 1.41
C ASP A 348 -29.00 7.83 0.20
N GLU A 349 -30.22 7.65 -0.25
CA GLU A 349 -30.60 6.77 -1.36
C GLU A 349 -29.89 7.16 -2.68
N SER A 350 -29.65 8.46 -2.94
CA SER A 350 -29.02 8.93 -4.17
C SER A 350 -27.57 8.50 -4.28
N ARG A 351 -26.93 8.14 -3.16
CA ARG A 351 -25.55 7.67 -3.07
C ARG A 351 -25.40 6.16 -3.06
N LEU A 352 -26.50 5.42 -3.18
CA LEU A 352 -26.47 3.96 -3.25
C LEU A 352 -25.97 3.51 -4.62
N ILE A 353 -24.72 3.05 -4.67
CA ILE A 353 -24.10 2.53 -5.87
C ILE A 353 -24.53 1.06 -6.05
N PHE A 354 -24.88 0.68 -7.28
CA PHE A 354 -25.31 -0.68 -7.62
C PHE A 354 -26.58 -1.18 -6.90
N GLY A 355 -27.43 -0.30 -6.36
CA GLY A 355 -28.58 -0.69 -5.55
C GLY A 355 -29.48 -1.73 -6.24
N ARG A 356 -29.82 -1.52 -7.54
CA ARG A 356 -30.61 -2.50 -8.31
C ARG A 356 -29.90 -3.83 -8.50
N GLU A 357 -28.58 -3.81 -8.76
CA GLU A 357 -27.78 -5.03 -8.96
C GLU A 357 -27.65 -5.81 -7.65
N VAL A 358 -27.44 -5.10 -6.52
CA VAL A 358 -27.34 -5.72 -5.19
C VAL A 358 -28.64 -6.41 -4.81
N GLU A 359 -29.81 -5.82 -5.11
CA GLU A 359 -31.10 -6.48 -4.93
C GLU A 359 -31.24 -7.72 -5.84
N GLN A 360 -30.75 -7.69 -7.06
CA GLN A 360 -30.76 -8.86 -7.97
C GLN A 360 -29.90 -10.02 -7.44
N PHE A 361 -28.84 -9.75 -6.66
CA PHE A 361 -28.06 -10.81 -6.04
C PHE A 361 -28.85 -11.68 -5.09
N ARG A 362 -29.88 -11.15 -4.42
CA ARG A 362 -30.78 -11.93 -3.55
C ARG A 362 -31.50 -13.07 -4.28
N ALA A 363 -31.75 -12.90 -5.57
CA ALA A 363 -32.39 -13.92 -6.39
C ALA A 363 -31.40 -15.03 -6.83
N SER A 364 -30.09 -14.76 -6.85
CA SER A 364 -29.07 -15.65 -7.40
C SER A 364 -28.07 -16.20 -6.37
N LEU A 365 -28.00 -15.57 -5.19
CA LEU A 365 -27.12 -15.93 -4.08
C LEU A 365 -27.94 -16.15 -2.80
N ASN A 366 -27.37 -16.90 -1.86
CA ASN A 366 -27.90 -17.01 -0.51
C ASN A 366 -27.48 -15.74 0.27
N LEU A 367 -28.20 -14.62 0.07
CA LEU A 367 -27.82 -13.28 0.49
C LEU A 367 -28.88 -12.62 1.36
N ASP A 368 -28.48 -12.22 2.58
CA ASP A 368 -29.20 -11.27 3.41
C ASP A 368 -28.62 -9.88 3.16
N LEU A 369 -29.46 -8.93 2.77
CA LEU A 369 -29.08 -7.55 2.49
C LEU A 369 -29.61 -6.61 3.58
N VAL A 370 -28.71 -5.83 4.16
CA VAL A 370 -29.03 -4.77 5.14
C VAL A 370 -28.52 -3.43 4.59
N VAL A 371 -29.42 -2.56 4.21
CA VAL A 371 -29.09 -1.19 3.76
C VAL A 371 -29.41 -0.21 4.87
N THR A 372 -28.49 0.66 5.19
CA THR A 372 -28.67 1.75 6.16
C THR A 372 -28.33 3.10 5.54
N PHE A 373 -29.18 4.09 5.78
CA PHE A 373 -28.97 5.48 5.37
C PHE A 373 -28.79 6.39 6.58
N GLU A 374 -27.79 7.28 6.54
CA GLU A 374 -27.60 8.28 7.60
C GLU A 374 -28.72 9.33 7.58
N ALA A 375 -29.14 9.75 6.39
CA ALA A 375 -30.22 10.71 6.16
C ALA A 375 -31.26 10.12 5.18
N PRO A 376 -32.04 9.13 5.60
CA PRO A 376 -33.03 8.48 4.75
C PRO A 376 -34.23 9.37 4.46
N SER A 377 -34.93 9.08 3.35
CA SER A 377 -36.24 9.63 3.07
C SER A 377 -37.26 9.26 4.17
N PRO A 378 -38.33 10.06 4.35
CA PRO A 378 -39.36 9.73 5.35
C PRO A 378 -39.98 8.34 5.21
N ASP A 379 -40.18 7.90 3.96
CA ASP A 379 -40.79 6.60 3.61
C ASP A 379 -39.83 5.40 3.74
N TRP A 380 -38.59 5.62 4.11
CA TRP A 380 -37.62 4.54 4.28
C TRP A 380 -37.93 3.68 5.50
N SER A 381 -38.17 2.40 5.28
CA SER A 381 -38.54 1.42 6.31
C SER A 381 -37.36 0.55 6.79
N GLY A 382 -36.19 0.67 6.17
CA GLY A 382 -34.99 -0.08 6.54
C GLY A 382 -34.21 0.55 7.71
N GLU A 383 -32.96 0.11 7.90
CA GLU A 383 -32.10 0.62 8.96
C GLU A 383 -31.72 2.10 8.73
N ARG A 384 -31.51 2.82 9.83
CA ARG A 384 -31.21 4.26 9.83
C ARG A 384 -29.95 4.55 10.63
N GLY A 385 -29.15 5.52 10.17
CA GLY A 385 -27.92 5.96 10.82
C GLY A 385 -26.70 5.11 10.46
N GLN A 386 -25.66 5.23 11.28
CA GLN A 386 -24.41 4.51 11.11
C GLN A 386 -24.54 3.06 11.59
N ILE A 387 -23.66 2.19 11.09
CA ILE A 387 -23.60 0.79 11.54
C ILE A 387 -23.16 0.75 13.01
N THR A 388 -24.04 0.28 13.88
CA THR A 388 -23.81 0.14 15.32
C THR A 388 -23.66 -1.32 15.74
N THR A 389 -23.13 -1.55 16.93
CA THR A 389 -23.07 -2.90 17.53
C THR A 389 -24.46 -3.56 17.62
N ASP A 390 -25.50 -2.79 17.93
CA ASP A 390 -26.86 -3.32 18.03
C ASP A 390 -27.44 -3.66 16.66
N MET A 391 -27.15 -2.86 15.62
CA MET A 391 -27.53 -3.20 14.25
C MET A 391 -26.83 -4.49 13.80
N LEU A 392 -25.53 -4.63 14.05
CA LEU A 392 -24.79 -5.87 13.78
C LEU A 392 -25.42 -7.05 14.51
N ARG A 393 -25.72 -6.92 15.81
CA ARG A 393 -26.32 -7.99 16.62
C ARG A 393 -27.70 -8.45 16.11
N ARG A 394 -28.50 -7.55 15.54
CA ARG A 394 -29.83 -7.89 14.97
C ARG A 394 -29.72 -8.70 13.69
N HIS A 395 -28.73 -8.45 12.87
CA HIS A 395 -28.64 -8.99 11.50
C HIS A 395 -27.55 -10.06 11.32
N LEU A 396 -26.66 -10.24 12.29
CA LEU A 396 -25.66 -11.29 12.19
C LEU A 396 -26.28 -12.68 12.38
N PRO A 397 -25.87 -13.70 11.59
CA PRO A 397 -26.39 -15.05 11.70
C PRO A 397 -25.99 -15.71 13.03
N THR A 398 -26.74 -16.69 13.49
CA THR A 398 -26.53 -17.37 14.79
C THR A 398 -25.10 -17.87 15.00
N ARG A 399 -24.43 -18.32 13.94
CA ARG A 399 -23.02 -18.79 13.98
C ARG A 399 -22.04 -17.75 13.47
N PHE A 400 -22.31 -16.47 13.64
CA PHE A 400 -21.54 -15.36 13.06
C PHE A 400 -20.02 -15.44 13.33
N ARG A 401 -19.58 -16.03 14.44
CA ARG A 401 -18.16 -16.20 14.77
C ARG A 401 -17.41 -17.19 13.85
N GLN A 402 -18.14 -17.99 13.06
CA GLN A 402 -17.58 -18.91 12.09
C GLN A 402 -17.61 -18.34 10.66
N TYR A 403 -18.05 -17.08 10.51
CA TYR A 403 -18.02 -16.35 9.25
C TYR A 403 -16.72 -15.60 9.10
N HIS A 404 -16.38 -15.27 7.85
CA HIS A 404 -15.29 -14.37 7.55
C HIS A 404 -15.86 -12.98 7.22
N TYR A 405 -15.18 -11.96 7.72
CA TYR A 405 -15.64 -10.57 7.65
C TYR A 405 -14.80 -9.78 6.68
N PHE A 406 -15.45 -9.01 5.82
CA PHE A 406 -14.82 -8.05 4.93
C PHE A 406 -15.36 -6.66 5.24
N VAL A 407 -14.48 -5.74 5.61
CA VAL A 407 -14.84 -4.36 5.98
C VAL A 407 -14.12 -3.38 5.05
N CYS A 408 -14.89 -2.54 4.33
CA CYS A 408 -14.33 -1.55 3.43
C CYS A 408 -15.22 -0.30 3.38
N GLY A 409 -14.61 0.89 3.59
CA GLY A 409 -15.34 2.15 3.60
C GLY A 409 -14.57 3.31 4.22
N PRO A 410 -15.26 4.37 4.66
CA PRO A 410 -14.64 5.49 5.36
C PRO A 410 -13.90 5.05 6.63
N PRO A 411 -12.73 5.61 6.96
CA PRO A 411 -11.93 5.17 8.11
C PRO A 411 -12.68 5.14 9.43
N ALA A 412 -13.45 6.18 9.73
CA ALA A 412 -14.24 6.25 10.98
C ALA A 412 -15.28 5.12 11.08
N MET A 413 -15.96 4.76 9.96
CA MET A 413 -16.87 3.63 9.92
C MET A 413 -16.14 2.32 10.16
N MET A 414 -14.99 2.12 9.51
CA MET A 414 -14.19 0.91 9.63
C MET A 414 -13.72 0.70 11.07
N ASP A 415 -13.18 1.75 11.72
CA ASP A 415 -12.72 1.70 13.12
C ASP A 415 -13.87 1.33 14.07
N ALA A 416 -15.04 1.91 13.88
CA ALA A 416 -16.22 1.62 14.69
C ALA A 416 -16.72 0.17 14.49
N VAL A 417 -16.79 -0.28 13.22
CA VAL A 417 -17.24 -1.64 12.89
C VAL A 417 -16.25 -2.69 13.38
N GLU A 418 -14.95 -2.50 13.18
CA GLU A 418 -13.91 -3.42 13.67
C GLU A 418 -13.98 -3.56 15.20
N SER A 419 -14.09 -2.42 15.90
CA SER A 419 -14.24 -2.41 17.37
C SER A 419 -15.52 -3.13 17.82
N ALA A 420 -16.64 -2.92 17.13
CA ALA A 420 -17.90 -3.58 17.43
C ALA A 420 -17.84 -5.10 17.20
N LEU A 421 -17.23 -5.55 16.10
CA LEU A 421 -17.06 -6.97 15.79
C LEU A 421 -16.17 -7.67 16.82
N LEU A 422 -15.04 -7.05 17.21
CA LEU A 422 -14.19 -7.57 18.27
C LEU A 422 -14.92 -7.63 19.61
N GLY A 423 -15.72 -6.61 19.95
CA GLY A 423 -16.56 -6.57 21.13
C GLY A 423 -17.65 -7.64 21.15
N LEU A 424 -18.13 -8.09 19.99
CA LEU A 424 -19.06 -9.22 19.83
C LEU A 424 -18.34 -10.58 19.89
N GLY A 425 -17.01 -10.60 20.00
CA GLY A 425 -16.20 -11.82 20.09
C GLY A 425 -15.88 -12.45 18.75
N VAL A 426 -15.92 -11.68 17.65
CA VAL A 426 -15.42 -12.11 16.35
C VAL A 426 -13.88 -12.18 16.43
N PRO A 427 -13.24 -13.30 16.05
CA PRO A 427 -11.78 -13.38 16.06
C PRO A 427 -11.16 -12.35 15.10
N ALA A 428 -10.13 -11.62 15.55
CA ALA A 428 -9.43 -10.65 14.69
C ALA A 428 -8.89 -11.27 13.38
N ALA A 429 -8.48 -12.53 13.42
CA ALA A 429 -8.03 -13.27 12.24
C ALA A 429 -9.14 -13.58 11.22
N ALA A 430 -10.41 -13.40 11.60
CA ALA A 430 -11.57 -13.55 10.72
C ALA A 430 -12.02 -12.23 10.11
N ILE A 431 -11.37 -11.11 10.42
CA ILE A 431 -11.70 -9.77 9.91
C ILE A 431 -10.61 -9.34 8.94
N ASP A 432 -10.96 -9.16 7.67
CA ASP A 432 -10.13 -8.51 6.67
C ASP A 432 -10.69 -7.12 6.40
N SER A 433 -9.82 -6.13 6.42
CA SER A 433 -10.15 -4.73 6.16
C SER A 433 -9.28 -4.16 5.06
N GLU A 434 -9.86 -3.38 4.15
CA GLU A 434 -9.10 -2.66 3.12
C GLU A 434 -9.40 -1.15 3.21
N ARG A 435 -8.35 -0.36 3.46
CA ARG A 435 -8.42 1.09 3.63
C ARG A 435 -7.88 1.81 2.40
N PHE A 436 -8.69 2.67 1.78
CA PHE A 436 -8.28 3.41 0.57
C PHE A 436 -7.48 4.69 0.86
N ASN A 437 -6.75 4.76 1.96
CA ASN A 437 -5.93 5.92 2.36
C ASN A 437 -4.49 5.90 1.78
N LEU A 438 -4.29 5.26 0.63
CA LEU A 438 -2.96 5.13 0.00
C LEU A 438 -2.45 6.42 -0.66
N VAL A 439 -3.23 7.52 -0.66
CA VAL A 439 -2.88 8.77 -1.35
C VAL A 439 -3.19 9.99 -0.50
#